data_5987fcb36b4c6c4d5e99bb9e3cbc2be1
#
_entry.id   5987fcb36b4c6c4d5e99bb9e3cbc2be1
#
_cell.length_a   1.000
_cell.length_b   1.000
_cell.length_c   1.000
_cell.angle_alpha   90.00
_cell.angle_beta   90.00
_cell.angle_gamma   90.00
#
_symmetry.space_group_name_H-M   'P 1'
#
loop_
_entity.id
_entity.type
_entity.pdbx_description
1 polymer ?
#
loop_
_entity_poly.entity_id
_entity_poly.type
_entity_poly.pdbx_seq_one_letter_code
_entity_poly.pdbx_strand_id
1 'polypeptide(L)'
;MDIFVIFAVKSEDNRPIFIMKITDNIIIYEAHEFPQLLMQPFYSDYVGIVICHQGMFRFCVDGTSFVASEGETVFLSKGVMFHVQEAGKNLKYTLLFYRAEQIRHMLGNTVVTMRLYATIYPKPCHVRTTGYEDMLTSYAMMLRKLEQEKEKSGELNAYCVHEQKLLLMAVTYRLCSIFSASFKAAGKEMERKIAIFESLVLLIEKNYMRERSVAFYADELCLTPKYLSVLVKSVCGQTVQQLLFKAMIRRSIYLMKNTTKTIQQIANELSFPNASSFGTFFKKHTGLSPKHYRNWEEGNEPPSFK
;
A
#
# COMPACT_ATOMS: atom_id res chain seq x y z
N MET A 1 18.74 17.78 -10.44
CA MET A 1 17.36 17.93 -10.92
C MET A 1 16.49 17.31 -9.86
N ASP A 2 15.73 18.13 -9.10
CA ASP A 2 15.02 17.68 -7.90
C ASP A 2 13.75 16.90 -8.31
N ILE A 3 13.90 15.59 -8.39
CA ILE A 3 12.79 14.65 -8.67
C ILE A 3 11.80 14.60 -7.50
N PHE A 4 12.18 15.17 -6.35
CA PHE A 4 11.42 15.12 -5.12
C PHE A 4 11.08 16.54 -4.64
N VAL A 5 9.80 16.85 -4.51
CA VAL A 5 9.33 18.07 -3.84
C VAL A 5 8.85 17.68 -2.45
N ILE A 6 9.42 18.31 -1.42
CA ILE A 6 9.06 18.07 -0.03
C ILE A 6 8.20 19.21 0.46
N PHE A 7 7.11 18.88 1.13
CA PHE A 7 6.37 19.80 1.96
C PHE A 7 6.61 19.44 3.42
N ALA A 8 7.14 20.37 4.20
CA ALA A 8 7.21 20.22 5.64
C ALA A 8 5.85 20.57 6.25
N VAL A 9 5.25 19.63 6.96
CA VAL A 9 4.03 19.85 7.75
C VAL A 9 4.42 19.67 9.21
N LYS A 10 3.94 20.56 10.09
CA LYS A 10 4.21 20.45 11.53
C LYS A 10 3.31 19.39 12.15
N SER A 11 3.90 18.45 12.90
CA SER A 11 3.15 17.54 13.75
C SER A 11 2.59 18.24 15.00
N GLU A 12 1.65 17.62 15.70
CA GLU A 12 1.17 18.11 17.01
C GLU A 12 2.32 18.32 18.02
N ASP A 13 3.40 17.55 17.89
CA ASP A 13 4.64 17.66 18.68
C ASP A 13 5.65 18.67 18.10
N ASN A 14 5.22 19.55 17.17
CA ASN A 14 6.05 20.56 16.52
C ASN A 14 7.27 20.00 15.74
N ARG A 15 7.31 18.71 15.41
CA ARG A 15 8.34 18.09 14.57
C ARG A 15 7.92 18.19 13.10
N PRO A 16 8.84 18.52 12.19
CA PRO A 16 8.52 18.55 10.77
C PRO A 16 8.25 17.13 10.27
N ILE A 17 7.07 16.89 9.70
CA ILE A 17 6.76 15.70 8.91
C ILE A 17 6.93 16.09 7.45
N PHE A 18 7.76 15.36 6.74
CA PHE A 18 7.98 15.59 5.33
C PHE A 18 7.04 14.73 4.50
N ILE A 19 6.26 15.36 3.65
CA ILE A 19 5.43 14.66 2.65
C ILE A 19 6.20 14.69 1.34
N MET A 20 6.56 13.52 0.86
CA MET A 20 7.22 13.39 -0.44
C MET A 20 6.17 13.50 -1.53
N LYS A 21 6.10 14.64 -2.19
CA LYS A 21 5.32 14.82 -3.41
C LYS A 21 6.25 14.59 -4.59
N ILE A 22 6.02 13.50 -5.27
CA ILE A 22 6.77 13.14 -6.47
C ILE A 22 5.93 13.63 -7.65
N THR A 23 6.53 14.43 -8.51
CA THR A 23 5.86 14.95 -9.71
C THR A 23 5.62 13.84 -10.74
N ASP A 24 6.46 12.83 -10.73
CA ASP A 24 6.39 11.70 -11.66
C ASP A 24 5.56 10.53 -11.10
N ASN A 25 4.93 9.82 -12.01
CA ASN A 25 4.11 8.66 -11.67
C ASN A 25 4.93 7.42 -11.28
N ILE A 26 6.19 7.38 -11.70
CA ILE A 26 7.15 6.30 -11.43
C ILE A 26 8.50 6.92 -11.15
N ILE A 27 9.21 6.39 -10.16
CA ILE A 27 10.59 6.75 -9.85
C ILE A 27 11.38 5.47 -9.76
N ILE A 28 12.50 5.46 -10.46
CA ILE A 28 13.44 4.37 -10.42
C ILE A 28 14.82 4.95 -10.18
N TYR A 29 15.47 4.44 -9.16
CA TYR A 29 16.77 4.91 -8.75
C TYR A 29 17.69 3.74 -8.38
N GLU A 30 18.87 3.71 -8.96
CA GLU A 30 19.95 2.80 -8.59
C GLU A 30 21.11 3.61 -8.04
N ALA A 31 21.59 3.25 -6.86
CA ALA A 31 22.67 3.98 -6.23
C ALA A 31 23.40 3.18 -5.14
N HIS A 32 24.42 3.81 -4.62
CA HIS A 32 25.23 3.35 -3.50
C HIS A 32 24.93 4.10 -2.20
N GLU A 33 24.19 5.20 -2.29
CA GLU A 33 23.80 6.04 -1.14
C GLU A 33 22.35 6.44 -1.28
N PHE A 34 21.59 6.44 -0.18
CA PHE A 34 20.23 6.95 -0.18
C PHE A 34 20.23 8.48 -0.27
N PRO A 35 19.33 9.07 -1.06
CA PRO A 35 19.10 10.51 -1.03
C PRO A 35 18.83 10.98 0.40
N GLN A 36 19.35 12.14 0.78
CA GLN A 36 19.11 12.72 2.12
C GLN A 36 17.63 12.79 2.49
N LEU A 37 16.79 12.93 1.48
CA LEU A 37 15.35 12.93 1.60
C LEU A 37 14.79 11.63 2.21
N LEU A 38 15.29 10.47 1.80
CA LEU A 38 14.86 9.18 2.32
C LEU A 38 15.39 8.91 3.73
N MET A 39 16.33 9.71 4.20
CA MET A 39 16.84 9.69 5.58
C MET A 39 15.91 10.44 6.54
N GLN A 40 14.94 11.20 6.05
CA GLN A 40 13.93 11.89 6.86
C GLN A 40 12.61 11.11 6.84
N PRO A 41 11.85 11.04 7.95
CA PRO A 41 10.54 10.41 7.97
C PRO A 41 9.59 11.06 6.97
N PHE A 42 8.99 10.27 6.09
CA PHE A 42 7.98 10.74 5.14
C PHE A 42 6.83 9.75 4.99
N TYR A 43 5.65 10.25 4.67
CA TYR A 43 4.52 9.44 4.24
C TYR A 43 4.55 9.25 2.73
N SER A 44 4.46 7.99 2.29
CA SER A 44 4.45 7.68 0.87
C SER A 44 3.03 7.44 0.35
N ASP A 45 2.63 8.20 -0.67
CA ASP A 45 1.43 7.92 -1.48
C ASP A 45 1.68 6.87 -2.58
N TYR A 46 2.87 6.30 -2.61
CA TYR A 46 3.36 5.36 -3.60
C TYR A 46 3.47 3.95 -3.02
N VAL A 47 3.38 2.98 -3.89
CA VAL A 47 3.93 1.65 -3.63
C VAL A 47 5.43 1.74 -3.83
N GLY A 48 6.21 1.31 -2.84
CA GLY A 48 7.67 1.33 -2.87
C GLY A 48 8.23 -0.08 -2.86
N ILE A 49 9.30 -0.27 -3.62
CA ILE A 49 10.10 -1.49 -3.62
C ILE A 49 11.56 -1.08 -3.51
N VAL A 50 12.27 -1.61 -2.53
CA VAL A 50 13.71 -1.42 -2.37
C VAL A 50 14.38 -2.78 -2.43
N ILE A 51 15.19 -3.02 -3.47
CA ILE A 51 15.94 -4.26 -3.68
C ILE A 51 17.38 -4.03 -3.23
N CYS A 52 17.84 -4.75 -2.21
CA CYS A 52 19.20 -4.67 -1.74
C CYS A 52 20.08 -5.67 -2.50
N HIS A 53 20.94 -5.18 -3.40
CA HIS A 53 21.83 -5.99 -4.22
C HIS A 53 23.14 -6.34 -3.52
N GLN A 54 23.61 -5.45 -2.64
CA GLN A 54 24.85 -5.64 -1.89
C GLN A 54 24.83 -4.80 -0.60
N GLY A 55 25.42 -5.32 0.46
CA GLY A 55 25.52 -4.64 1.73
C GLY A 55 24.25 -4.75 2.56
N MET A 56 23.97 -3.71 3.33
CA MET A 56 22.80 -3.65 4.21
C MET A 56 22.38 -2.20 4.47
N PHE A 57 21.12 -2.01 4.84
CA PHE A 57 20.62 -0.73 5.35
C PHE A 57 19.60 -0.94 6.47
N ARG A 58 19.59 -0.01 7.42
CA ARG A 58 18.60 0.06 8.49
C ARG A 58 17.53 1.07 8.11
N PHE A 59 16.28 0.71 8.29
CA PHE A 59 15.14 1.56 7.98
C PHE A 59 14.07 1.47 9.05
N CYS A 60 13.22 2.47 9.11
CA CYS A 60 12.10 2.53 10.03
C CYS A 60 10.78 2.61 9.26
N VAL A 61 9.79 1.85 9.70
CA VAL A 61 8.42 1.93 9.19
C VAL A 61 7.46 2.08 10.36
N ASP A 62 6.69 3.16 10.36
CA ASP A 62 5.73 3.50 11.41
C ASP A 62 6.32 3.35 12.83
N GLY A 63 7.55 3.86 13.04
CA GLY A 63 8.24 3.85 14.32
C GLY A 63 9.00 2.56 14.68
N THR A 64 8.92 1.51 13.85
CA THR A 64 9.63 0.25 14.08
C THR A 64 10.84 0.14 13.15
N SER A 65 12.02 -0.15 13.71
CA SER A 65 13.26 -0.29 12.95
C SER A 65 13.50 -1.71 12.48
N PHE A 66 14.02 -1.85 11.27
CA PHE A 66 14.34 -3.10 10.59
C PHE A 66 15.67 -2.99 9.86
N VAL A 67 16.23 -4.12 9.47
CA VAL A 67 17.45 -4.20 8.67
C VAL A 67 17.15 -5.01 7.42
N ALA A 68 17.53 -4.49 6.25
CA ALA A 68 17.54 -5.25 5.00
C ALA A 68 18.98 -5.51 4.59
N SER A 69 19.24 -6.73 4.16
CA SER A 69 20.54 -7.23 3.77
C SER A 69 20.55 -7.65 2.30
N GLU A 70 21.71 -7.99 1.76
CA GLU A 70 21.88 -8.50 0.41
C GLU A 70 20.92 -9.63 0.07
N GLY A 71 20.29 -9.56 -1.10
CA GLY A 71 19.26 -10.50 -1.57
C GLY A 71 17.89 -10.30 -0.93
N GLU A 72 17.66 -9.20 -0.21
CA GLU A 72 16.36 -8.91 0.40
C GLU A 72 15.67 -7.75 -0.30
N THR A 73 14.35 -7.85 -0.39
CA THR A 73 13.49 -6.80 -0.95
C THR A 73 12.56 -6.29 0.13
N VAL A 74 12.52 -4.98 0.28
CA VAL A 74 11.56 -4.28 1.14
C VAL A 74 10.42 -3.78 0.28
N PHE A 75 9.21 -4.15 0.66
CA PHE A 75 7.98 -3.67 0.03
C PHE A 75 7.29 -2.66 0.96
N LEU A 76 7.01 -1.49 0.44
CA LEU A 76 6.35 -0.40 1.14
C LEU A 76 4.96 -0.16 0.56
N SER A 77 3.93 -0.37 1.36
CA SER A 77 2.56 -0.05 0.95
C SER A 77 2.31 1.46 1.05
N LYS A 78 1.33 1.94 0.25
CA LYS A 78 0.83 3.31 0.37
C LYS A 78 0.36 3.60 1.81
N GLY A 79 0.69 4.78 2.32
CA GLY A 79 0.23 5.30 3.60
C GLY A 79 1.06 4.85 4.81
N VAL A 80 2.27 4.34 4.60
CA VAL A 80 3.22 4.07 5.68
C VAL A 80 4.21 5.22 5.84
N MET A 81 4.61 5.49 7.06
CA MET A 81 5.73 6.40 7.34
C MET A 81 7.03 5.62 7.23
N PHE A 82 7.91 6.06 6.35
CA PHE A 82 9.17 5.38 6.05
C PHE A 82 10.35 6.35 6.12
N HIS A 83 11.49 5.87 6.58
CA HIS A 83 12.78 6.52 6.39
C HIS A 83 13.93 5.53 6.56
N VAL A 84 15.04 5.80 5.91
CA VAL A 84 16.30 5.09 6.10
C VAL A 84 17.05 5.73 7.27
N GLN A 85 17.50 4.92 8.22
CA GLN A 85 18.23 5.37 9.40
C GLN A 85 19.73 5.31 9.18
N GLU A 86 20.20 4.27 8.49
CA GLU A 86 21.62 4.00 8.28
C GLU A 86 21.82 3.20 7.01
N ALA A 87 22.86 3.51 6.27
CA ALA A 87 23.28 2.77 5.07
C ALA A 87 24.71 2.27 5.23
N GLY A 88 24.95 0.99 4.90
CA GLY A 88 26.29 0.40 4.90
C GLY A 88 27.21 0.98 3.83
N LYS A 89 28.51 0.97 4.06
CA LYS A 89 29.52 1.58 3.15
C LYS A 89 29.56 0.99 1.73
N ASN A 90 29.15 -0.27 1.57
CA ASN A 90 29.18 -0.95 0.26
C ASN A 90 27.76 -1.23 -0.24
N LEU A 91 26.81 -0.38 0.12
CA LEU A 91 25.43 -0.56 -0.28
C LEU A 91 25.26 -0.39 -1.79
N LYS A 92 24.55 -1.35 -2.43
CA LYS A 92 23.96 -1.21 -3.76
C LYS A 92 22.50 -1.60 -3.69
N TYR A 93 21.64 -0.77 -4.23
CA TYR A 93 20.21 -1.02 -4.20
C TYR A 93 19.53 -0.46 -5.46
N THR A 94 18.37 -1.03 -5.79
CA THR A 94 17.40 -0.44 -6.72
C THR A 94 16.15 -0.04 -5.95
N LEU A 95 15.71 1.18 -6.17
CA LEU A 95 14.46 1.71 -5.63
C LEU A 95 13.47 1.91 -6.77
N LEU A 96 12.26 1.42 -6.59
CA LEU A 96 11.13 1.64 -7.48
C LEU A 96 9.94 2.15 -6.66
N PHE A 97 9.49 3.37 -6.94
CA PHE A 97 8.22 3.89 -6.44
C PHE A 97 7.25 4.12 -7.59
N TYR A 98 5.98 3.76 -7.41
CA TYR A 98 4.94 3.99 -8.41
C TYR A 98 3.56 4.19 -7.80
N ARG A 99 2.68 4.90 -8.50
CA ARG A 99 1.29 5.08 -8.09
C ARG A 99 0.47 3.85 -8.50
N ALA A 100 -0.07 3.15 -7.52
CA ALA A 100 -0.89 1.95 -7.77
C ALA A 100 -2.16 2.24 -8.61
N GLU A 101 -2.64 3.47 -8.61
CA GLU A 101 -3.78 3.93 -9.41
C GLU A 101 -3.57 3.70 -10.91
N GLN A 102 -2.32 3.76 -11.41
CA GLN A 102 -1.98 3.57 -12.83
C GLN A 102 -2.37 2.20 -13.37
N ILE A 103 -2.30 1.17 -12.53
CA ILE A 103 -2.55 -0.22 -12.92
C ILE A 103 -3.76 -0.83 -12.22
N ARG A 104 -4.44 -0.07 -11.35
CA ARG A 104 -5.55 -0.57 -10.53
C ARG A 104 -6.66 -1.23 -11.35
N HIS A 105 -7.06 -0.61 -12.46
CA HIS A 105 -8.12 -1.11 -13.32
C HIS A 105 -7.73 -2.39 -14.08
N MET A 106 -6.44 -2.64 -14.24
CA MET A 106 -5.90 -3.83 -14.92
C MET A 106 -5.68 -4.99 -13.96
N LEU A 107 -5.48 -4.71 -12.68
CA LEU A 107 -5.16 -5.74 -11.67
C LEU A 107 -6.37 -6.59 -11.26
N GLY A 108 -7.61 -6.13 -11.49
CA GLY A 108 -8.81 -6.88 -11.10
C GLY A 108 -8.74 -7.37 -9.65
N ASN A 109 -8.96 -8.66 -9.44
CA ASN A 109 -8.87 -9.29 -8.11
C ASN A 109 -7.46 -9.30 -7.50
N THR A 110 -6.42 -9.13 -8.30
CA THR A 110 -5.02 -9.10 -7.81
C THR A 110 -4.75 -7.90 -6.89
N VAL A 111 -5.50 -6.80 -7.05
CA VAL A 111 -5.48 -5.68 -6.09
C VAL A 111 -5.84 -6.15 -4.69
N VAL A 112 -6.82 -7.06 -4.62
CA VAL A 112 -7.27 -7.64 -3.35
C VAL A 112 -6.17 -8.51 -2.75
N THR A 113 -5.51 -9.33 -3.55
CA THR A 113 -4.38 -10.17 -3.14
C THR A 113 -3.20 -9.33 -2.64
N MET A 114 -2.86 -8.24 -3.31
CA MET A 114 -1.81 -7.33 -2.85
C MET A 114 -2.16 -6.66 -1.52
N ARG A 115 -3.40 -6.20 -1.35
CA ARG A 115 -3.87 -5.64 -0.08
C ARG A 115 -3.86 -6.68 1.03
N LEU A 116 -4.18 -7.92 0.69
CA LEU A 116 -4.11 -9.07 1.57
C LEU A 116 -2.67 -9.21 2.10
N TYR A 117 -1.68 -9.29 1.23
CA TYR A 117 -0.29 -9.44 1.66
C TYR A 117 0.17 -8.25 2.52
N ALA A 118 -0.16 -7.02 2.13
CA ALA A 118 0.11 -5.84 2.93
C ALA A 118 -0.63 -5.84 4.29
N THR A 119 -1.71 -6.62 4.44
CA THR A 119 -2.47 -6.76 5.68
C THR A 119 -1.94 -7.90 6.55
N ILE A 120 -1.52 -9.01 5.94
CA ILE A 120 -1.01 -10.20 6.62
C ILE A 120 0.39 -9.95 7.18
N TYR A 121 1.27 -9.34 6.38
CA TYR A 121 2.59 -8.99 6.85
C TYR A 121 2.50 -7.76 7.75
N PRO A 122 2.75 -7.93 9.06
CA PRO A 122 2.92 -6.77 9.92
C PRO A 122 4.16 -6.04 9.41
N LYS A 123 3.98 -4.82 8.99
CA LYS A 123 4.97 -3.81 8.58
C LYS A 123 6.42 -4.13 9.00
N PRO A 124 7.34 -3.94 8.09
CA PRO A 124 7.24 -3.85 6.65
C PRO A 124 7.20 -5.23 6.01
N CYS A 125 6.61 -5.31 4.82
CA CYS A 125 6.77 -6.49 3.98
C CYS A 125 8.22 -6.58 3.51
N HIS A 126 9.00 -7.36 4.26
CA HIS A 126 10.41 -7.56 4.03
C HIS A 126 10.61 -9.04 3.74
N VAL A 127 11.06 -9.36 2.56
CA VAL A 127 11.20 -10.75 2.11
C VAL A 127 12.57 -10.99 1.50
N ARG A 128 13.10 -12.16 1.79
CA ARG A 128 14.25 -12.67 1.07
C ARG A 128 13.81 -13.07 -0.33
N THR A 129 14.36 -12.41 -1.34
CA THR A 129 14.03 -12.63 -2.75
C THR A 129 15.06 -13.47 -3.47
N THR A 130 15.85 -14.27 -2.76
CA THR A 130 16.92 -15.08 -3.32
C THR A 130 16.42 -15.88 -4.53
N GLY A 131 16.98 -15.61 -5.71
CA GLY A 131 16.58 -16.19 -6.99
C GLY A 131 15.49 -15.40 -7.76
N TYR A 132 14.95 -14.31 -7.20
CA TYR A 132 13.97 -13.45 -7.89
C TYR A 132 14.44 -12.00 -8.06
N GLU A 133 15.54 -11.60 -7.39
CA GLU A 133 16.10 -10.26 -7.45
C GLU A 133 16.50 -9.85 -8.87
N ASP A 134 17.08 -10.75 -9.65
CA ASP A 134 17.47 -10.49 -11.04
C ASP A 134 16.28 -10.11 -11.92
N MET A 135 15.15 -10.79 -11.72
CA MET A 135 13.93 -10.54 -12.49
C MET A 135 13.27 -9.22 -12.07
N LEU A 136 13.17 -8.92 -10.78
CA LEU A 136 12.65 -7.65 -10.28
C LEU A 136 13.52 -6.49 -10.75
N THR A 137 14.83 -6.66 -10.69
CA THR A 137 15.81 -5.70 -11.20
C THR A 137 15.66 -5.48 -12.70
N SER A 138 15.48 -6.56 -13.47
CA SER A 138 15.26 -6.47 -14.93
C SER A 138 14.01 -5.66 -15.27
N TYR A 139 12.90 -5.88 -14.54
CA TYR A 139 11.69 -5.06 -14.71
C TYR A 139 11.92 -3.59 -14.37
N ALA A 140 12.63 -3.31 -13.28
CA ALA A 140 12.97 -1.94 -12.90
C ALA A 140 13.85 -1.26 -13.97
N MET A 141 14.82 -1.98 -14.53
CA MET A 141 15.69 -1.48 -15.61
C MET A 141 14.91 -1.16 -16.89
N MET A 142 13.95 -2.01 -17.27
CA MET A 142 13.08 -1.76 -18.43
C MET A 142 12.22 -0.51 -18.19
N LEU A 143 11.60 -0.39 -17.01
CA LEU A 143 10.85 0.80 -16.63
C LEU A 143 11.72 2.08 -16.66
N ARG A 144 12.96 1.99 -16.18
CA ARG A 144 13.91 3.12 -16.22
C ARG A 144 14.22 3.56 -17.65
N LYS A 145 14.39 2.62 -18.58
CA LYS A 145 14.61 2.96 -20.00
C LYS A 145 13.42 3.73 -20.58
N LEU A 146 12.19 3.31 -20.29
CA LEU A 146 10.99 4.03 -20.73
C LEU A 146 10.91 5.45 -20.12
N GLU A 147 11.24 5.63 -18.84
CA GLU A 147 11.30 6.98 -18.25
C GLU A 147 12.40 7.84 -18.92
N GLN A 148 13.56 7.28 -19.24
CA GLN A 148 14.61 8.00 -19.97
C GLN A 148 14.17 8.42 -21.39
N GLU A 149 13.36 7.61 -22.07
CA GLU A 149 12.76 7.97 -23.37
C GLU A 149 11.79 9.15 -23.21
N LYS A 150 10.97 9.13 -22.15
CA LYS A 150 10.07 10.23 -21.79
C LYS A 150 10.84 11.52 -21.51
N GLU A 151 11.94 11.46 -20.76
CA GLU A 151 12.79 12.62 -20.47
C GLU A 151 13.39 13.25 -21.75
N LYS A 152 13.70 12.44 -22.75
CA LYS A 152 14.28 12.90 -24.02
C LYS A 152 13.23 13.48 -24.98
N SER A 153 12.06 12.88 -25.03
CA SER A 153 10.97 13.25 -25.98
C SER A 153 9.91 14.18 -25.40
N GLY A 154 9.95 14.38 -24.07
CA GLY A 154 8.94 15.13 -23.33
C GLY A 154 7.71 14.30 -22.95
N GLU A 155 7.35 13.29 -23.74
CA GLU A 155 6.24 12.39 -23.45
C GLU A 155 6.45 10.98 -24.03
N LEU A 156 5.76 9.99 -23.49
CA LEU A 156 5.74 8.65 -24.04
C LEU A 156 4.62 8.52 -25.07
N ASN A 157 4.87 7.79 -26.15
CA ASN A 157 3.79 7.40 -27.06
C ASN A 157 2.82 6.41 -26.37
N ALA A 158 1.61 6.24 -26.94
CA ALA A 158 0.56 5.42 -26.33
C ALA A 158 0.99 3.95 -26.09
N TYR A 159 1.84 3.36 -26.95
CA TYR A 159 2.33 1.98 -26.79
C TYR A 159 3.30 1.89 -25.62
N CYS A 160 4.23 2.81 -25.47
CA CYS A 160 5.17 2.86 -24.35
C CYS A 160 4.45 3.10 -23.01
N VAL A 161 3.37 3.89 -22.99
CA VAL A 161 2.51 4.03 -21.81
C VAL A 161 1.85 2.70 -21.41
N HIS A 162 1.40 1.90 -22.38
CA HIS A 162 0.84 0.57 -22.12
C HIS A 162 1.90 -0.42 -21.66
N GLU A 163 3.08 -0.42 -22.30
CA GLU A 163 4.22 -1.23 -21.90
C GLU A 163 4.63 -0.95 -20.46
N GLN A 164 4.72 0.32 -20.08
CA GLN A 164 5.02 0.73 -18.70
C GLN A 164 4.01 0.14 -17.70
N LYS A 165 2.71 0.19 -18.01
CA LYS A 165 1.66 -0.39 -17.15
C LYS A 165 1.79 -1.91 -17.06
N LEU A 166 2.11 -2.59 -18.16
CA LEU A 166 2.30 -4.04 -18.18
C LEU A 166 3.53 -4.46 -17.36
N LEU A 167 4.62 -3.70 -17.43
CA LEU A 167 5.81 -3.94 -16.59
C LEU A 167 5.50 -3.74 -15.10
N LEU A 168 4.75 -2.70 -14.72
CA LEU A 168 4.29 -2.51 -13.33
C LEU A 168 3.40 -3.67 -12.87
N MET A 169 2.54 -4.19 -13.75
CA MET A 169 1.76 -5.40 -13.45
C MET A 169 2.67 -6.61 -13.27
N ALA A 170 3.69 -6.81 -14.12
CA ALA A 170 4.63 -7.91 -13.99
C ALA A 170 5.37 -7.87 -12.65
N VAL A 171 5.84 -6.68 -12.22
CA VAL A 171 6.41 -6.45 -10.88
C VAL A 171 5.42 -6.87 -9.79
N THR A 172 4.18 -6.41 -9.91
CA THR A 172 3.11 -6.70 -8.95
C THR A 172 2.85 -8.21 -8.82
N TYR A 173 2.68 -8.91 -9.95
CA TYR A 173 2.47 -10.36 -9.96
C TYR A 173 3.68 -11.12 -9.42
N ARG A 174 4.89 -10.65 -9.70
CA ARG A 174 6.12 -11.25 -9.16
C ARG A 174 6.17 -11.14 -7.64
N LEU A 175 5.86 -9.98 -7.09
CA LEU A 175 5.76 -9.80 -5.63
C LEU A 175 4.71 -10.72 -5.02
N CYS A 176 3.52 -10.83 -5.61
CA CYS A 176 2.49 -11.76 -5.16
C CYS A 176 2.99 -13.21 -5.16
N SER A 177 3.74 -13.62 -6.19
CA SER A 177 4.35 -14.95 -6.28
C SER A 177 5.36 -15.21 -5.16
N ILE A 178 6.23 -14.24 -4.88
CA ILE A 178 7.23 -14.32 -3.80
C ILE A 178 6.53 -14.45 -2.44
N PHE A 179 5.53 -13.62 -2.17
CA PHE A 179 4.76 -13.69 -0.93
C PHE A 179 4.02 -15.03 -0.79
N SER A 180 3.37 -15.49 -1.86
CA SER A 180 2.69 -16.79 -1.87
C SER A 180 3.65 -17.95 -1.55
N ALA A 181 4.87 -17.93 -2.12
CA ALA A 181 5.89 -18.94 -1.83
C ALA A 181 6.32 -18.92 -0.35
N SER A 182 6.44 -17.74 0.25
CA SER A 182 6.78 -17.60 1.68
C SER A 182 5.69 -18.21 2.60
N PHE A 183 4.42 -18.12 2.21
CA PHE A 183 3.32 -18.76 2.96
C PHE A 183 3.32 -20.28 2.83
N LYS A 184 3.62 -20.80 1.65
CA LYS A 184 3.74 -22.26 1.46
C LYS A 184 4.84 -22.85 2.35
N ALA A 185 5.92 -22.11 2.55
CA ALA A 185 6.99 -22.52 3.47
C ALA A 185 6.55 -22.55 4.94
N ALA A 186 5.49 -21.82 5.32
CA ALA A 186 4.94 -21.82 6.69
C ALA A 186 4.06 -23.05 7.04
N GLY A 187 3.84 -23.96 6.06
CA GLY A 187 3.15 -25.23 6.24
C GLY A 187 1.68 -25.22 5.82
N LYS A 188 1.15 -26.43 5.59
CA LYS A 188 -0.22 -26.64 5.03
C LYS A 188 -1.35 -25.99 5.84
N GLU A 189 -1.22 -25.91 7.15
CA GLU A 189 -2.26 -25.29 7.99
C GLU A 189 -2.32 -23.76 7.75
N MET A 190 -1.17 -23.12 7.66
CA MET A 190 -1.10 -21.67 7.36
C MET A 190 -1.60 -21.39 5.94
N GLU A 191 -1.22 -22.22 4.97
CA GLU A 191 -1.70 -22.11 3.58
C GLU A 191 -3.24 -22.18 3.52
N ARG A 192 -3.86 -23.12 4.26
CA ARG A 192 -5.32 -23.23 4.37
C ARG A 192 -5.95 -21.98 5.01
N LYS A 193 -5.37 -21.47 6.10
CA LYS A 193 -5.87 -20.25 6.76
C LYS A 193 -5.80 -19.04 5.84
N ILE A 194 -4.75 -18.93 5.05
CA ILE A 194 -4.57 -17.85 4.07
C ILE A 194 -5.59 -17.97 2.94
N ALA A 195 -5.84 -19.16 2.39
CA ALA A 195 -6.85 -19.36 1.35
C ALA A 195 -8.26 -18.94 1.82
N ILE A 196 -8.62 -19.27 3.07
CA ILE A 196 -9.88 -18.82 3.67
C ILE A 196 -9.88 -17.29 3.83
N PHE A 197 -8.77 -16.71 4.28
CA PHE A 197 -8.64 -15.26 4.44
C PHE A 197 -8.71 -14.53 3.11
N GLU A 198 -8.13 -15.07 2.03
CA GLU A 198 -8.26 -14.54 0.66
C GLU A 198 -9.72 -14.51 0.21
N SER A 199 -10.43 -15.62 0.42
CA SER A 199 -11.86 -15.70 0.11
C SER A 199 -12.67 -14.67 0.91
N LEU A 200 -12.37 -14.50 2.20
CA LEU A 200 -13.00 -13.46 3.02
C LEU A 200 -12.76 -12.06 2.46
N VAL A 201 -11.53 -11.73 2.09
CA VAL A 201 -11.20 -10.38 1.58
C VAL A 201 -11.93 -10.12 0.26
N LEU A 202 -12.05 -11.11 -0.62
CA LEU A 202 -12.87 -11.03 -1.85
C LEU A 202 -14.34 -10.80 -1.53
N LEU A 203 -14.90 -11.53 -0.57
CA LEU A 203 -16.29 -11.35 -0.12
C LEU A 203 -16.51 -9.97 0.51
N ILE A 204 -15.56 -9.48 1.29
CA ILE A 204 -15.60 -8.12 1.85
C ILE A 204 -15.64 -7.08 0.72
N GLU A 205 -14.73 -7.15 -0.25
CA GLU A 205 -14.69 -6.19 -1.37
C GLU A 205 -15.98 -6.17 -2.20
N LYS A 206 -16.66 -7.32 -2.29
CA LYS A 206 -17.94 -7.45 -2.99
C LYS A 206 -19.13 -6.90 -2.20
N ASN A 207 -19.15 -7.08 -0.89
CA ASN A 207 -20.36 -6.91 -0.06
C ASN A 207 -20.28 -5.83 1.02
N TYR A 208 -19.10 -5.27 1.36
CA TYR A 208 -18.89 -4.36 2.52
C TYR A 208 -19.81 -3.13 2.53
N MET A 209 -20.32 -2.71 1.36
CA MET A 209 -21.24 -1.57 1.28
C MET A 209 -22.63 -1.88 1.84
N ARG A 210 -23.04 -3.15 1.78
CA ARG A 210 -24.40 -3.61 2.17
C ARG A 210 -24.37 -4.46 3.42
N GLU A 211 -23.37 -5.34 3.54
CA GLU A 211 -23.27 -6.33 4.60
C GLU A 211 -22.15 -5.99 5.58
N ARG A 212 -22.51 -5.90 6.87
CA ARG A 212 -21.60 -5.53 7.96
C ARG A 212 -21.50 -6.58 9.05
N SER A 213 -22.32 -7.62 8.95
CA SER A 213 -22.38 -8.71 9.93
C SER A 213 -21.25 -9.72 9.70
N VAL A 214 -20.49 -10.01 10.74
CA VAL A 214 -19.49 -11.10 10.69
C VAL A 214 -20.15 -12.44 10.41
N ALA A 215 -21.38 -12.65 10.87
CA ALA A 215 -22.15 -13.86 10.63
C ALA A 215 -22.36 -14.10 9.12
N PHE A 216 -22.76 -13.07 8.37
CA PHE A 216 -22.93 -13.16 6.91
C PHE A 216 -21.66 -13.70 6.24
N TYR A 217 -20.50 -13.15 6.55
CA TYR A 217 -19.23 -13.60 5.94
C TYR A 217 -18.83 -15.01 6.37
N ALA A 218 -19.15 -15.39 7.59
CA ALA A 218 -18.90 -16.73 8.09
C ALA A 218 -19.79 -17.76 7.36
N ASP A 219 -21.08 -17.45 7.21
CA ASP A 219 -22.05 -18.31 6.51
C ASP A 219 -21.66 -18.50 5.04
N GLU A 220 -21.29 -17.42 4.33
CA GLU A 220 -20.81 -17.49 2.94
C GLU A 220 -19.53 -18.36 2.77
N LEU A 221 -18.72 -18.46 3.82
CA LEU A 221 -17.50 -19.29 3.85
C LEU A 221 -17.75 -20.69 4.45
N CYS A 222 -19.00 -21.04 4.79
CA CYS A 222 -19.35 -22.28 5.49
C CYS A 222 -18.57 -22.46 6.81
N LEU A 223 -18.37 -21.38 7.58
CA LEU A 223 -17.65 -21.35 8.85
C LEU A 223 -18.50 -20.78 9.97
N THR A 224 -18.13 -21.09 11.21
CA THR A 224 -18.73 -20.38 12.35
C THR A 224 -18.12 -18.98 12.53
N PRO A 225 -18.89 -17.96 12.98
CA PRO A 225 -18.37 -16.62 13.24
C PRO A 225 -17.18 -16.62 14.22
N LYS A 226 -17.20 -17.51 15.21
CA LYS A 226 -16.12 -17.68 16.18
C LYS A 226 -14.84 -18.17 15.50
N TYR A 227 -14.93 -19.22 14.68
CA TYR A 227 -13.77 -19.76 13.96
C TYR A 227 -13.18 -18.71 13.00
N LEU A 228 -14.03 -18.07 12.19
CA LEU A 228 -13.60 -17.00 11.28
C LEU A 228 -12.88 -15.86 12.02
N SER A 229 -13.41 -15.42 13.15
CA SER A 229 -12.80 -14.35 13.97
C SER A 229 -11.42 -14.73 14.50
N VAL A 230 -11.27 -15.96 15.00
CA VAL A 230 -9.98 -16.49 15.50
C VAL A 230 -8.98 -16.63 14.34
N LEU A 231 -9.42 -17.18 13.21
CA LEU A 231 -8.60 -17.34 12.02
C LEU A 231 -8.06 -15.99 11.53
N VAL A 232 -8.94 -15.02 11.31
CA VAL A 232 -8.57 -13.69 10.82
C VAL A 232 -7.57 -13.02 11.75
N LYS A 233 -7.83 -13.08 13.06
CA LYS A 233 -6.91 -12.51 14.06
C LYS A 233 -5.55 -13.21 14.05
N SER A 234 -5.51 -14.54 13.84
CA SER A 234 -4.26 -15.29 13.76
C SER A 234 -3.46 -15.01 12.49
N VAL A 235 -4.13 -14.66 11.38
CA VAL A 235 -3.50 -14.39 10.08
C VAL A 235 -2.99 -12.96 9.98
N CYS A 236 -3.79 -11.97 10.39
CA CYS A 236 -3.45 -10.55 10.16
C CYS A 236 -3.48 -9.66 11.42
N GLY A 237 -3.70 -10.23 12.61
CA GLY A 237 -3.77 -9.48 13.86
C GLY A 237 -5.01 -8.59 14.02
N GLN A 238 -5.89 -8.51 13.01
CA GLN A 238 -7.08 -7.67 12.99
C GLN A 238 -8.37 -8.49 13.14
N THR A 239 -9.46 -7.83 13.48
CA THR A 239 -10.79 -8.43 13.47
C THR A 239 -11.44 -8.29 12.10
N VAL A 240 -12.40 -9.17 11.77
CA VAL A 240 -13.22 -9.06 10.54
C VAL A 240 -13.89 -7.69 10.45
N GLN A 241 -14.37 -7.17 11.58
CA GLN A 241 -15.04 -5.88 11.65
C GLN A 241 -14.09 -4.71 11.34
N GLN A 242 -12.82 -4.79 11.78
CA GLN A 242 -11.80 -3.80 11.43
C GLN A 242 -11.50 -3.82 9.93
N LEU A 243 -11.45 -4.99 9.30
CA LEU A 243 -11.27 -5.10 7.85
C LEU A 243 -12.42 -4.46 7.07
N LEU A 244 -13.67 -4.72 7.49
CA LEU A 244 -14.88 -4.11 6.93
C LEU A 244 -14.82 -2.58 7.05
N PHE A 245 -14.52 -2.06 8.24
CA PHE A 245 -14.43 -0.62 8.46
C PHE A 245 -13.35 0.04 7.62
N LYS A 246 -12.19 -0.61 7.47
CA LYS A 246 -11.13 -0.13 6.59
C LYS A 246 -11.58 -0.08 5.12
N ALA A 247 -12.33 -1.07 4.64
CA ALA A 247 -12.89 -1.06 3.29
C ALA A 247 -13.86 0.09 3.09
N MET A 248 -14.77 0.32 4.05
CA MET A 248 -15.73 1.43 4.02
C MET A 248 -15.05 2.79 4.05
N ILE A 249 -14.05 2.98 4.90
CA ILE A 249 -13.29 4.23 4.99
C ILE A 249 -12.56 4.51 3.68
N ARG A 250 -11.87 3.51 3.10
CA ARG A 250 -11.20 3.67 1.79
C ARG A 250 -12.18 4.13 0.71
N ARG A 251 -13.36 3.50 0.63
CA ARG A 251 -14.39 3.89 -0.35
C ARG A 251 -14.91 5.29 -0.09
N SER A 252 -15.15 5.63 1.18
CA SER A 252 -15.59 6.98 1.58
C SER A 252 -14.60 8.04 1.12
N ILE A 253 -13.32 7.84 1.37
CA ILE A 253 -12.24 8.74 0.95
C ILE A 253 -12.20 8.86 -0.57
N TYR A 254 -12.26 7.73 -1.28
CA TYR A 254 -12.28 7.73 -2.74
C TYR A 254 -13.45 8.57 -3.28
N LEU A 255 -14.66 8.35 -2.77
CA LEU A 255 -15.85 9.09 -3.21
C LEU A 255 -15.75 10.59 -2.92
N MET A 256 -15.23 10.96 -1.75
CA MET A 256 -15.06 12.37 -1.38
C MET A 256 -14.03 13.11 -2.23
N LYS A 257 -12.94 12.44 -2.62
CA LYS A 257 -11.84 13.05 -3.37
C LYS A 257 -12.05 13.01 -4.89
N ASN A 258 -12.75 12.00 -5.41
CA ASN A 258 -12.82 11.73 -6.83
C ASN A 258 -14.24 11.92 -7.43
N THR A 259 -15.20 12.42 -6.66
CA THR A 259 -16.57 12.67 -7.13
C THR A 259 -17.14 13.95 -6.53
N THR A 260 -18.16 14.51 -7.18
CA THR A 260 -18.93 15.66 -6.70
C THR A 260 -20.09 15.26 -5.76
N LYS A 261 -20.19 13.98 -5.36
CA LYS A 261 -21.28 13.48 -4.51
C LYS A 261 -21.34 14.22 -3.20
N THR A 262 -22.54 14.57 -2.75
CA THR A 262 -22.75 15.14 -1.41
C THR A 262 -22.45 14.11 -0.32
N ILE A 263 -22.23 14.57 0.91
CA ILE A 263 -22.03 13.67 2.06
C ILE A 263 -23.24 12.76 2.26
N GLN A 264 -24.45 13.25 2.01
CA GLN A 264 -25.69 12.44 2.07
C GLN A 264 -25.70 11.34 0.99
N GLN A 265 -25.30 11.66 -0.24
CA GLN A 265 -25.23 10.68 -1.32
C GLN A 265 -24.17 9.60 -1.03
N ILE A 266 -23.02 9.98 -0.44
CA ILE A 266 -21.99 9.02 -0.01
C ILE A 266 -22.52 8.13 1.11
N ALA A 267 -23.22 8.71 2.09
CA ALA A 267 -23.85 7.94 3.17
C ALA A 267 -24.84 6.91 2.62
N ASN A 268 -25.69 7.32 1.67
CA ASN A 268 -26.65 6.42 1.02
C ASN A 268 -25.97 5.31 0.22
N GLU A 269 -24.91 5.63 -0.56
CA GLU A 269 -24.15 4.62 -1.33
C GLU A 269 -23.50 3.57 -0.42
N LEU A 270 -23.05 4.00 0.75
CA LEU A 270 -22.45 3.12 1.76
C LEU A 270 -23.49 2.52 2.72
N SER A 271 -24.77 2.60 2.40
CA SER A 271 -25.87 2.06 3.20
C SER A 271 -25.88 2.54 4.66
N PHE A 272 -25.58 3.81 4.90
CA PHE A 272 -25.82 4.45 6.19
C PHE A 272 -27.24 5.03 6.25
N PRO A 273 -27.88 4.98 7.43
CA PRO A 273 -29.24 5.53 7.57
C PRO A 273 -29.35 7.03 7.19
N ASN A 274 -28.31 7.79 7.46
CA ASN A 274 -28.23 9.22 7.18
C ASN A 274 -26.78 9.74 7.22
N ALA A 275 -26.57 10.98 6.79
CA ALA A 275 -25.28 11.65 6.78
C ALA A 275 -24.67 11.81 8.20
N SER A 276 -25.48 11.95 9.23
CA SER A 276 -25.01 12.09 10.62
C SER A 276 -24.36 10.80 11.11
N SER A 277 -25.03 9.65 10.90
CA SER A 277 -24.48 8.31 11.24
C SER A 277 -23.19 8.03 10.49
N PHE A 278 -23.14 8.37 9.20
CA PHE A 278 -21.91 8.29 8.42
C PHE A 278 -20.82 9.23 8.95
N GLY A 279 -21.17 10.47 9.29
CA GLY A 279 -20.24 11.45 9.85
C GLY A 279 -19.60 11.00 11.15
N THR A 280 -20.40 10.42 12.06
CA THR A 280 -19.92 9.86 13.33
C THR A 280 -18.99 8.67 13.10
N PHE A 281 -19.37 7.73 12.21
CA PHE A 281 -18.53 6.61 11.82
C PHE A 281 -17.21 7.08 11.24
N PHE A 282 -17.26 7.98 10.25
CA PHE A 282 -16.09 8.46 9.56
C PHE A 282 -15.12 9.19 10.51
N LYS A 283 -15.65 10.12 11.34
CA LYS A 283 -14.86 10.85 12.33
C LYS A 283 -14.22 9.92 13.36
N LYS A 284 -14.94 8.89 13.82
CA LYS A 284 -14.40 7.89 14.75
C LYS A 284 -13.17 7.17 14.20
N HIS A 285 -13.15 6.89 12.89
CA HIS A 285 -12.08 6.10 12.26
C HIS A 285 -10.98 6.91 11.59
N THR A 286 -11.23 8.19 11.30
CA THR A 286 -10.25 9.07 10.60
C THR A 286 -9.82 10.27 11.43
N GLY A 287 -10.47 10.53 12.58
CA GLY A 287 -10.23 11.74 13.38
C GLY A 287 -10.93 12.98 12.85
N LEU A 288 -11.28 13.06 11.56
CA LEU A 288 -11.89 14.23 10.92
C LEU A 288 -13.33 13.98 10.48
N SER A 289 -14.16 15.04 10.48
CA SER A 289 -15.48 14.94 9.87
C SER A 289 -15.37 14.82 8.34
N PRO A 290 -16.35 14.18 7.65
CA PRO A 290 -16.34 14.06 6.19
C PRO A 290 -16.21 15.41 5.46
N LYS A 291 -16.84 16.46 6.00
CA LYS A 291 -16.76 17.81 5.43
C LYS A 291 -15.34 18.38 5.52
N HIS A 292 -14.70 18.27 6.70
CA HIS A 292 -13.31 18.70 6.86
C HIS A 292 -12.37 17.89 6.01
N TYR A 293 -12.58 16.57 5.92
CA TYR A 293 -11.75 15.68 5.10
C TYR A 293 -11.84 15.99 3.60
N ARG A 294 -13.04 16.37 3.10
CA ARG A 294 -13.23 16.76 1.70
C ARG A 294 -12.49 18.03 1.34
N ASN A 295 -12.55 19.03 2.23
CA ASN A 295 -11.90 20.34 2.06
C ASN A 295 -10.43 20.33 2.47
N TRP A 296 -9.97 19.18 2.98
CA TRP A 296 -8.59 19.03 3.36
C TRP A 296 -7.71 19.00 2.11
N GLU A 297 -6.87 20.01 1.96
CA GLU A 297 -5.89 20.11 0.89
C GLU A 297 -4.65 19.27 1.22
N GLU A 298 -4.07 18.65 0.20
CA GLU A 298 -2.82 17.91 0.32
C GLU A 298 -1.72 18.91 0.73
N GLY A 299 -1.36 18.95 2.00
CA GLY A 299 -0.43 19.92 2.61
C GLY A 299 -0.69 20.11 4.10
N ASN A 300 -1.87 19.75 4.58
CA ASN A 300 -2.17 19.67 6.01
C ASN A 300 -1.98 18.22 6.51
N GLU A 301 -1.72 18.03 7.82
CA GLU A 301 -1.50 16.70 8.40
C GLU A 301 -2.56 15.68 8.00
N PRO A 302 -2.17 14.46 7.53
CA PRO A 302 -3.15 13.41 7.30
C PRO A 302 -3.75 12.97 8.64
N PRO A 303 -5.08 12.78 8.70
CA PRO A 303 -5.72 12.30 9.91
C PRO A 303 -5.17 10.94 10.31
N SER A 304 -4.84 10.76 11.59
CA SER A 304 -4.40 9.50 12.15
C SER A 304 -5.52 8.46 12.07
N PHE A 305 -5.30 7.39 11.31
CA PHE A 305 -6.20 6.24 11.32
C PHE A 305 -6.01 5.47 12.64
N LYS A 306 -7.05 5.44 13.47
CA LYS A 306 -7.12 4.62 14.69
C LYS A 306 -7.53 3.19 14.38
#